data_ab6f52c90cd8cb20d842d8278fc7c2e6
#
_entry.id   ab6f52c90cd8cb20d842d8278fc7c2e6
#
_cell.length_a   1.000
_cell.length_b   1.000
_cell.length_c   1.000
_cell.angle_alpha   90.00
_cell.angle_beta   90.00
_cell.angle_gamma   90.00
#
_symmetry.space_group_name_H-M   'P 1'
#
loop_
_entity.id
_entity.type
_entity.pdbx_description
1 polymer ?
#
loop_
_entity_poly.entity_id
_entity_poly.type
_entity_poly.pdbx_seq_one_letter_code
_entity_poly.pdbx_strand_id
1 'polypeptide(L)'
;MENVKIAVIGLGYVGLPLARLFSTKYETVGFDMNRSRVDALMAGHDATLEVADDLLQSALKNGFRCTADMEDIRDCNFYVVAVPTPVDRHNNPDLTPLYKASETVGKVLGKGDIVVYESTVYPGVTEDECIPVVERVSGLKFNTDFFAGYSPERINPGDKQHTVEKIKKVTSGSTPEIGRKINEVYASVITAGTHLAPTIKVAEAAKVIENSQRDINIAFVNELSKIFTRMGIDTQDVLEAASTKWNFRSEEHTSELQSQHHISYAV
;
A
#
# COMPACT_ATOMS: atom_id res chain seq x y z
N MET A 1 10.51 -1.48 19.88
CA MET A 1 10.46 -2.96 19.91
C MET A 1 11.90 -3.44 19.78
N GLU A 2 12.41 -4.15 20.77
CA GLU A 2 13.65 -4.89 20.59
C GLU A 2 13.37 -6.08 19.68
N ASN A 3 14.15 -6.21 18.61
CA ASN A 3 14.12 -7.33 17.67
C ASN A 3 12.83 -7.46 16.80
N VAL A 4 12.53 -6.42 16.00
CA VAL A 4 11.45 -6.49 15.00
C VAL A 4 11.88 -7.38 13.83
N LYS A 5 11.06 -8.40 13.55
CA LYS A 5 11.17 -9.27 12.37
C LYS A 5 9.91 -9.11 11.52
N ILE A 6 10.07 -8.76 10.27
CA ILE A 6 8.97 -8.36 9.40
C ILE A 6 8.64 -9.45 8.39
N ALA A 7 7.36 -9.82 8.29
CA ALA A 7 6.83 -10.58 7.17
C ALA A 7 5.96 -9.67 6.30
N VAL A 8 6.23 -9.60 5.00
CA VAL A 8 5.38 -8.87 4.05
C VAL A 8 4.62 -9.88 3.20
N ILE A 9 3.29 -9.85 3.28
CA ILE A 9 2.38 -10.78 2.63
C ILE A 9 1.79 -10.15 1.38
N GLY A 10 2.09 -10.74 0.22
CA GLY A 10 1.84 -10.19 -1.10
C GLY A 10 3.05 -9.40 -1.62
N LEU A 11 3.69 -9.91 -2.68
CA LEU A 11 4.90 -9.34 -3.27
C LEU A 11 4.61 -8.73 -4.65
N GLY A 12 3.48 -8.03 -4.74
CA GLY A 12 3.12 -7.24 -5.92
C GLY A 12 3.71 -5.83 -5.92
N TYR A 13 3.03 -4.91 -6.61
CA TYR A 13 3.43 -3.49 -6.78
C TYR A 13 3.66 -2.72 -5.47
N VAL A 14 2.96 -3.08 -4.41
CA VAL A 14 3.06 -2.44 -3.09
C VAL A 14 4.03 -3.19 -2.19
N GLY A 15 3.83 -4.51 -2.05
CA GLY A 15 4.53 -5.29 -1.05
C GLY A 15 6.01 -5.49 -1.34
N LEU A 16 6.41 -5.71 -2.59
CA LEU A 16 7.83 -5.93 -2.91
C LEU A 16 8.69 -4.69 -2.65
N PRO A 17 8.36 -3.47 -3.14
CA PRO A 17 9.13 -2.28 -2.83
C PRO A 17 9.24 -2.02 -1.32
N LEU A 18 8.15 -2.22 -0.59
CA LEU A 18 8.11 -2.02 0.86
C LEU A 18 8.94 -3.08 1.60
N ALA A 19 8.85 -4.37 1.22
CA ALA A 19 9.65 -5.45 1.79
C ALA A 19 11.15 -5.20 1.57
N ARG A 20 11.55 -4.82 0.35
CA ARG A 20 12.91 -4.43 0.04
C ARG A 20 13.37 -3.26 0.92
N LEU A 21 12.49 -2.27 1.12
CA LEU A 21 12.83 -1.10 1.93
C LEU A 21 13.01 -1.48 3.40
N PHE A 22 12.11 -2.26 3.98
CA PHE A 22 12.25 -2.77 5.34
C PHE A 22 13.52 -3.61 5.54
N SER A 23 13.90 -4.43 4.54
CA SER A 23 15.11 -5.26 4.61
C SER A 23 16.41 -4.48 4.75
N THR A 24 16.38 -3.16 4.54
CA THR A 24 17.55 -2.30 4.79
C THR A 24 17.84 -2.09 6.29
N LYS A 25 16.85 -2.38 7.16
CA LYS A 25 16.97 -2.14 8.61
C LYS A 25 16.52 -3.29 9.49
N TYR A 26 15.67 -4.18 8.97
CA TYR A 26 15.06 -5.26 9.73
C TYR A 26 15.27 -6.60 9.02
N GLU A 27 15.33 -7.67 9.80
CA GLU A 27 15.15 -9.01 9.24
C GLU A 27 13.78 -9.08 8.59
N THR A 28 13.75 -9.29 7.27
CA THR A 28 12.51 -9.18 6.48
C THR A 28 12.36 -10.38 5.57
N VAL A 29 11.19 -11.00 5.60
CA VAL A 29 10.78 -12.10 4.72
C VAL A 29 9.58 -11.66 3.91
N GLY A 30 9.68 -11.77 2.59
CA GLY A 30 8.56 -11.59 1.69
C GLY A 30 7.83 -12.92 1.49
N PHE A 31 6.52 -12.95 1.68
CA PHE A 31 5.68 -14.12 1.44
C PHE A 31 4.71 -13.87 0.28
N ASP A 32 4.67 -14.80 -0.68
CA ASP A 32 3.67 -14.78 -1.74
C ASP A 32 3.18 -16.20 -2.04
N MET A 33 1.88 -16.37 -2.21
CA MET A 33 1.27 -17.67 -2.55
C MET A 33 1.67 -18.16 -3.95
N ASN A 34 2.05 -17.24 -4.83
CA ASN A 34 2.47 -17.54 -6.20
C ASN A 34 3.94 -17.98 -6.21
N ARG A 35 4.18 -19.29 -6.23
CA ARG A 35 5.53 -19.88 -6.22
C ARG A 35 6.39 -19.39 -7.40
N SER A 36 5.83 -19.24 -8.60
CA SER A 36 6.59 -18.72 -9.75
C SER A 36 7.01 -17.26 -9.55
N ARG A 37 6.21 -16.46 -8.84
CA ARG A 37 6.61 -15.09 -8.42
C ARG A 37 7.80 -15.14 -7.46
N VAL A 38 7.73 -16.00 -6.45
CA VAL A 38 8.81 -16.19 -5.47
C VAL A 38 10.09 -16.64 -6.16
N ASP A 39 10.02 -17.63 -7.06
CA ASP A 39 11.18 -18.17 -7.77
C ASP A 39 11.85 -17.08 -8.64
N ALA A 40 11.07 -16.26 -9.35
CA ALA A 40 11.58 -15.13 -10.13
C ALA A 40 12.29 -14.09 -9.24
N LEU A 41 11.67 -13.72 -8.10
CA LEU A 41 12.24 -12.77 -7.15
C LEU A 41 13.55 -13.31 -6.53
N MET A 42 13.60 -14.59 -6.16
CA MET A 42 14.81 -15.22 -5.62
C MET A 42 15.92 -15.36 -6.67
N ALA A 43 15.54 -15.40 -7.97
CA ALA A 43 16.49 -15.28 -9.08
C ALA A 43 16.97 -13.82 -9.33
N GLY A 44 16.44 -12.85 -8.60
CA GLY A 44 16.80 -11.44 -8.69
C GLY A 44 16.06 -10.68 -9.80
N HIS A 45 14.89 -11.15 -10.23
CA HIS A 45 14.10 -10.53 -11.29
C HIS A 45 12.70 -10.17 -10.82
N ASP A 46 12.32 -8.90 -11.00
CA ASP A 46 10.99 -8.38 -10.72
C ASP A 46 10.17 -8.15 -11.99
N ALA A 47 9.23 -9.04 -12.28
CA ALA A 47 8.35 -8.93 -13.44
C ALA A 47 7.38 -7.73 -13.38
N THR A 48 7.20 -7.09 -12.21
CA THR A 48 6.39 -5.87 -12.08
C THR A 48 7.18 -4.60 -12.38
N LEU A 49 8.51 -4.70 -12.48
CA LEU A 49 9.45 -3.60 -12.75
C LEU A 49 9.41 -2.46 -11.70
N GLU A 50 8.88 -2.73 -10.51
CA GLU A 50 8.83 -1.77 -9.40
C GLU A 50 10.15 -1.70 -8.63
N VAL A 51 10.87 -2.81 -8.56
CA VAL A 51 12.21 -2.88 -7.97
C VAL A 51 13.19 -3.27 -9.06
N ALA A 52 14.19 -2.42 -9.30
CA ALA A 52 15.25 -2.72 -10.26
C ALA A 52 16.03 -3.97 -9.84
N ASP A 53 16.44 -4.78 -10.82
CA ASP A 53 17.07 -6.08 -10.57
C ASP A 53 18.36 -5.97 -9.73
N ASP A 54 19.15 -4.92 -9.91
CA ASP A 54 20.34 -4.64 -9.13
C ASP A 54 20.04 -4.36 -7.65
N LEU A 55 18.96 -3.60 -7.38
CA LEU A 55 18.48 -3.33 -6.02
C LEU A 55 17.93 -4.58 -5.36
N LEU A 56 17.18 -5.40 -6.11
CA LEU A 56 16.66 -6.67 -5.61
C LEU A 56 17.79 -7.64 -5.28
N GLN A 57 18.73 -7.81 -6.19
CA GLN A 57 19.91 -8.66 -5.97
C GLN A 57 20.75 -8.20 -4.79
N SER A 58 20.90 -6.88 -4.61
CA SER A 58 21.58 -6.33 -3.43
C SER A 58 20.84 -6.66 -2.14
N ALA A 59 19.50 -6.53 -2.12
CA ALA A 59 18.69 -6.89 -0.96
C ALA A 59 18.81 -8.38 -0.60
N LEU A 60 18.74 -9.27 -1.61
CA LEU A 60 18.91 -10.71 -1.42
C LEU A 60 20.29 -11.06 -0.82
N LYS A 61 21.36 -10.42 -1.31
CA LYS A 61 22.71 -10.59 -0.74
C LYS A 61 22.83 -10.13 0.69
N ASN A 62 22.01 -9.17 1.10
CA ASN A 62 21.98 -8.61 2.45
C ASN A 62 20.95 -9.31 3.38
N GLY A 63 20.42 -10.48 2.96
CA GLY A 63 19.58 -11.32 3.82
C GLY A 63 18.07 -11.17 3.60
N PHE A 64 17.61 -10.34 2.68
CA PHE A 64 16.22 -10.38 2.24
C PHE A 64 15.93 -11.71 1.56
N ARG A 65 14.80 -12.31 1.85
CA ARG A 65 14.39 -13.57 1.22
C ARG A 65 12.88 -13.53 0.90
N CYS A 66 12.50 -14.28 -0.14
CA CYS A 66 11.11 -14.50 -0.50
C CYS A 66 10.77 -15.97 -0.35
N THR A 67 9.55 -16.26 0.07
CA THR A 67 9.08 -17.63 0.28
C THR A 67 7.60 -17.79 -0.11
N ALA A 68 7.22 -19.02 -0.44
CA ALA A 68 5.82 -19.43 -0.58
C ALA A 68 5.40 -20.40 0.55
N ASP A 69 6.28 -20.64 1.53
CA ASP A 69 5.99 -21.44 2.71
C ASP A 69 5.69 -20.53 3.91
N MET A 70 4.49 -20.64 4.48
CA MET A 70 4.08 -19.84 5.63
C MET A 70 4.87 -20.16 6.90
N GLU A 71 5.50 -21.33 7.01
CA GLU A 71 6.31 -21.66 8.17
C GLU A 71 7.55 -20.78 8.25
N ASP A 72 8.07 -20.28 7.12
CA ASP A 72 9.22 -19.37 7.06
C ASP A 72 8.95 -17.98 7.66
N ILE A 73 7.68 -17.61 7.85
CA ILE A 73 7.27 -16.33 8.45
C ILE A 73 6.76 -16.47 9.89
N ARG A 74 6.76 -17.67 10.46
CA ARG A 74 6.26 -17.95 11.82
C ARG A 74 7.05 -17.24 12.92
N ASP A 75 8.33 -17.03 12.71
CA ASP A 75 9.21 -16.33 13.65
C ASP A 75 9.16 -14.79 13.53
N CYS A 76 8.36 -14.27 12.61
CA CYS A 76 8.12 -12.84 12.49
C CYS A 76 7.13 -12.37 13.57
N ASN A 77 7.23 -11.09 13.94
CA ASN A 77 6.38 -10.45 14.94
C ASN A 77 5.71 -9.17 14.45
N PHE A 78 5.98 -8.83 13.18
CA PHE A 78 5.39 -7.68 12.50
C PHE A 78 5.00 -8.09 11.08
N TYR A 79 3.70 -8.23 10.84
CA TYR A 79 3.14 -8.69 9.57
C TYR A 79 2.57 -7.51 8.78
N VAL A 80 2.94 -7.38 7.52
CA VAL A 80 2.43 -6.35 6.61
C VAL A 80 1.66 -7.04 5.50
N VAL A 81 0.37 -6.74 5.38
CA VAL A 81 -0.50 -7.32 4.36
C VAL A 81 -0.68 -6.34 3.22
N ALA A 82 -0.09 -6.66 2.07
CA ALA A 82 -0.04 -5.83 0.87
C ALA A 82 -0.62 -6.56 -0.36
N VAL A 83 -1.77 -7.22 -0.17
CA VAL A 83 -2.48 -7.93 -1.23
C VAL A 83 -3.42 -6.99 -2.00
N PRO A 84 -3.74 -7.27 -3.28
CA PRO A 84 -4.66 -6.45 -4.06
C PRO A 84 -6.10 -6.52 -3.50
N THR A 85 -6.87 -5.46 -3.75
CA THR A 85 -8.31 -5.40 -3.50
C THR A 85 -9.01 -5.14 -4.84
N PRO A 86 -9.23 -6.16 -5.68
CA PRO A 86 -9.91 -6.01 -6.96
C PRO A 86 -11.37 -5.66 -6.75
N VAL A 87 -12.02 -5.23 -7.82
CA VAL A 87 -13.48 -5.02 -7.84
C VAL A 87 -14.15 -6.10 -8.67
N ASP A 88 -15.37 -6.46 -8.28
CA ASP A 88 -16.21 -7.37 -9.05
C ASP A 88 -16.84 -6.65 -10.26
N ARG A 89 -17.61 -7.40 -11.07
CA ARG A 89 -18.34 -6.86 -12.24
C ARG A 89 -19.39 -5.78 -11.90
N HIS A 90 -19.69 -5.58 -10.64
CA HIS A 90 -20.63 -4.58 -10.14
C HIS A 90 -19.91 -3.42 -9.42
N ASN A 91 -18.58 -3.34 -9.56
CA ASN A 91 -17.72 -2.37 -8.89
C ASN A 91 -17.75 -2.48 -7.35
N ASN A 92 -18.10 -3.64 -6.79
CA ASN A 92 -17.95 -3.87 -5.36
C ASN A 92 -16.54 -4.38 -5.06
N PRO A 93 -15.92 -3.93 -3.96
CA PRO A 93 -14.61 -4.45 -3.54
C PRO A 93 -14.66 -5.96 -3.27
N ASP A 94 -13.76 -6.72 -3.89
CA ASP A 94 -13.56 -8.13 -3.55
C ASP A 94 -12.51 -8.26 -2.46
N LEU A 95 -12.96 -8.56 -1.23
CA LEU A 95 -12.11 -8.72 -0.06
C LEU A 95 -11.53 -10.15 0.07
N THR A 96 -11.79 -11.04 -0.88
CA THR A 96 -11.29 -12.43 -0.84
C THR A 96 -9.77 -12.52 -0.66
N PRO A 97 -8.93 -11.71 -1.34
CA PRO A 97 -7.49 -11.73 -1.10
C PRO A 97 -7.12 -11.33 0.34
N LEU A 98 -7.83 -10.33 0.90
CA LEU A 98 -7.62 -9.88 2.28
C LEU A 98 -8.00 -10.97 3.30
N TYR A 99 -9.13 -11.64 3.10
CA TYR A 99 -9.53 -12.75 3.97
C TYR A 99 -8.49 -13.88 3.96
N LYS A 100 -8.00 -14.28 2.77
CA LYS A 100 -6.96 -15.31 2.65
C LYS A 100 -5.64 -14.87 3.30
N ALA A 101 -5.23 -13.63 3.13
CA ALA A 101 -4.04 -13.08 3.79
C ALA A 101 -4.20 -13.05 5.31
N SER A 102 -5.39 -12.64 5.80
CA SER A 102 -5.73 -12.66 7.24
C SER A 102 -5.76 -14.08 7.81
N GLU A 103 -6.23 -15.08 7.04
CA GLU A 103 -6.14 -16.48 7.42
C GLU A 103 -4.67 -16.96 7.51
N THR A 104 -3.83 -16.54 6.55
CA THR A 104 -2.39 -16.87 6.57
C THR A 104 -1.73 -16.28 7.80
N VAL A 105 -1.97 -15.00 8.09
CA VAL A 105 -1.46 -14.33 9.31
C VAL A 105 -1.97 -15.05 10.55
N GLY A 106 -3.27 -15.35 10.64
CA GLY A 106 -3.86 -16.02 11.80
C GLY A 106 -3.27 -17.40 12.12
N LYS A 107 -2.69 -18.10 11.14
CA LYS A 107 -2.03 -19.41 11.33
C LYS A 107 -0.63 -19.30 11.95
N VAL A 108 0.02 -18.16 11.81
CA VAL A 108 1.43 -17.98 12.22
C VAL A 108 1.63 -16.94 13.32
N LEU A 109 0.69 -16.00 13.46
CA LEU A 109 0.76 -14.90 14.41
C LEU A 109 0.74 -15.39 15.86
N GLY A 110 1.63 -14.82 16.68
CA GLY A 110 1.78 -15.09 18.11
C GLY A 110 1.29 -13.94 19.01
N LYS A 111 1.45 -14.16 20.33
CA LYS A 111 1.10 -13.13 21.32
C LYS A 111 2.07 -11.96 21.28
N GLY A 112 1.52 -10.76 21.27
CA GLY A 112 2.28 -9.51 21.21
C GLY A 112 2.57 -9.04 19.79
N ASP A 113 2.24 -9.81 18.78
CA ASP A 113 2.50 -9.49 17.38
C ASP A 113 1.57 -8.39 16.85
N ILE A 114 2.02 -7.77 15.77
CA ILE A 114 1.31 -6.68 15.11
C ILE A 114 1.06 -7.07 13.64
N VAL A 115 -0.18 -6.88 13.16
CA VAL A 115 -0.52 -6.95 11.74
C VAL A 115 -0.90 -5.58 11.20
N VAL A 116 -0.29 -5.14 10.10
CA VAL A 116 -0.57 -3.87 9.43
C VAL A 116 -1.09 -4.14 8.03
N TYR A 117 -2.24 -3.56 7.69
CA TYR A 117 -2.83 -3.67 6.36
C TYR A 117 -2.45 -2.45 5.51
N GLU A 118 -2.01 -2.71 4.28
CA GLU A 118 -1.62 -1.69 3.29
C GLU A 118 -2.63 -1.58 2.13
N SER A 119 -3.46 -2.61 1.95
CA SER A 119 -4.42 -2.70 0.85
C SER A 119 -5.42 -1.54 0.90
N THR A 120 -5.79 -1.00 -0.27
CA THR A 120 -6.82 0.06 -0.35
C THR A 120 -8.19 -0.50 -0.01
N VAL A 121 -8.83 0.05 1.02
CA VAL A 121 -10.12 -0.41 1.54
C VAL A 121 -10.99 0.76 1.99
N TYR A 122 -12.29 0.53 2.13
CA TYR A 122 -13.20 1.49 2.76
C TYR A 122 -13.05 1.48 4.30
N PRO A 123 -13.46 2.56 4.99
CA PRO A 123 -13.33 2.64 6.45
C PRO A 123 -14.04 1.52 7.19
N GLY A 124 -13.31 0.83 8.07
CA GLY A 124 -13.79 -0.27 8.88
C GLY A 124 -13.33 -1.65 8.43
N VAL A 125 -12.88 -1.83 7.18
CA VAL A 125 -12.51 -3.17 6.66
C VAL A 125 -11.44 -3.85 7.52
N THR A 126 -10.44 -3.13 7.98
CA THR A 126 -9.40 -3.73 8.81
C THR A 126 -9.99 -4.31 10.09
N GLU A 127 -10.74 -3.50 10.85
CA GLU A 127 -11.24 -3.89 12.17
C GLU A 127 -12.49 -4.77 12.11
N ASP A 128 -13.40 -4.49 11.14
CA ASP A 128 -14.72 -5.12 11.11
C ASP A 128 -14.74 -6.39 10.23
N GLU A 129 -13.78 -6.55 9.29
CA GLU A 129 -13.72 -7.68 8.35
C GLU A 129 -12.47 -8.55 8.52
N CYS A 130 -11.28 -7.93 8.52
CA CYS A 130 -10.02 -8.68 8.53
C CYS A 130 -9.68 -9.25 9.92
N ILE A 131 -9.80 -8.45 10.97
CA ILE A 131 -9.47 -8.85 12.34
C ILE A 131 -10.30 -10.02 12.82
N PRO A 132 -11.62 -10.12 12.60
CA PRO A 132 -12.40 -11.29 12.98
C PRO A 132 -11.90 -12.59 12.33
N VAL A 133 -11.33 -12.53 11.13
CA VAL A 133 -10.71 -13.70 10.48
C VAL A 133 -9.43 -14.10 11.22
N VAL A 134 -8.57 -13.13 11.57
CA VAL A 134 -7.35 -13.41 12.36
C VAL A 134 -7.70 -14.03 13.71
N GLU A 135 -8.66 -13.46 14.45
CA GLU A 135 -9.13 -14.00 15.75
C GLU A 135 -9.65 -15.44 15.61
N ARG A 136 -10.50 -15.68 14.62
CA ARG A 136 -11.08 -17.02 14.38
C ARG A 136 -10.01 -18.06 14.10
N VAL A 137 -8.99 -17.72 13.32
CA VAL A 137 -7.96 -18.67 12.89
C VAL A 137 -6.90 -18.87 13.95
N SER A 138 -6.45 -17.81 14.60
CA SER A 138 -5.39 -17.86 15.62
C SER A 138 -5.90 -18.32 17.00
N GLY A 139 -7.18 -18.07 17.29
CA GLY A 139 -7.73 -18.23 18.64
C GLY A 139 -7.27 -17.15 19.64
N LEU A 140 -6.52 -16.15 19.15
CA LEU A 140 -6.02 -15.03 19.94
C LEU A 140 -7.02 -13.87 19.94
N LYS A 141 -6.95 -13.01 20.96
CA LYS A 141 -7.87 -11.89 21.15
C LYS A 141 -7.23 -10.56 20.74
N PHE A 142 -7.93 -9.86 19.84
CA PHE A 142 -7.55 -8.52 19.40
C PHE A 142 -7.42 -7.52 20.56
N ASN A 143 -6.43 -6.63 20.46
CA ASN A 143 -6.08 -5.63 21.48
C ASN A 143 -5.77 -6.21 22.88
N THR A 144 -5.50 -7.52 22.96
CA THR A 144 -5.10 -8.21 24.20
C THR A 144 -3.90 -9.11 23.92
N ASP A 145 -4.05 -10.05 22.98
CA ASP A 145 -3.01 -11.01 22.62
C ASP A 145 -2.25 -10.57 21.37
N PHE A 146 -2.89 -9.87 20.43
CA PHE A 146 -2.26 -9.30 19.24
C PHE A 146 -2.88 -7.93 18.91
N PHE A 147 -2.24 -7.20 18.02
CA PHE A 147 -2.60 -5.83 17.68
C PHE A 147 -2.62 -5.62 16.17
N ALA A 148 -3.28 -4.52 15.74
CA ALA A 148 -3.36 -4.20 14.34
C ALA A 148 -3.07 -2.73 14.04
N GLY A 149 -2.81 -2.46 12.76
CA GLY A 149 -2.71 -1.13 12.20
C GLY A 149 -3.11 -1.09 10.72
N TYR A 150 -3.12 0.12 10.21
CA TYR A 150 -3.35 0.37 8.80
C TYR A 150 -2.42 1.48 8.30
N SER A 151 -1.86 1.27 7.11
CA SER A 151 -0.98 2.23 6.46
C SER A 151 -1.22 2.20 4.96
N PRO A 152 -2.03 3.12 4.40
CA PRO A 152 -2.39 3.10 2.98
C PRO A 152 -1.18 3.30 2.08
N GLU A 153 -1.13 2.57 0.97
CA GLU A 153 -0.17 2.85 -0.08
C GLU A 153 -0.57 4.07 -0.89
N ARG A 154 0.43 4.89 -1.24
CA ARG A 154 0.25 6.18 -1.92
C ARG A 154 1.11 6.31 -3.18
N ILE A 155 1.84 5.26 -3.59
CA ILE A 155 2.59 5.26 -4.86
C ILE A 155 1.65 5.15 -6.05
N ASN A 156 2.07 5.75 -7.17
CA ASN A 156 1.47 5.48 -8.46
C ASN A 156 2.34 4.43 -9.18
N PRO A 157 1.78 3.29 -9.61
CA PRO A 157 2.55 2.26 -10.32
C PRO A 157 3.30 2.87 -11.51
N GLY A 158 4.61 2.55 -11.60
CA GLY A 158 5.48 3.06 -12.67
C GLY A 158 6.07 4.46 -12.44
N ASP A 159 5.72 5.16 -11.36
CA ASP A 159 6.34 6.45 -11.01
C ASP A 159 7.71 6.21 -10.35
N LYS A 160 8.78 6.53 -11.09
CA LYS A 160 10.16 6.38 -10.61
C LYS A 160 10.66 7.57 -9.78
N GLN A 161 9.93 8.68 -9.75
CA GLN A 161 10.31 9.88 -8.99
C GLN A 161 9.74 9.82 -7.56
N HIS A 162 8.48 9.39 -7.43
CA HIS A 162 7.77 9.29 -6.16
C HIS A 162 7.78 7.84 -5.65
N THR A 163 8.97 7.39 -5.26
CA THR A 163 9.14 6.04 -4.70
C THR A 163 8.55 5.96 -3.28
N VAL A 164 8.29 4.74 -2.79
CA VAL A 164 7.67 4.49 -1.47
C VAL A 164 8.39 5.23 -0.33
N GLU A 165 9.71 5.37 -0.39
CA GLU A 165 10.51 6.06 0.64
C GLU A 165 10.42 7.59 0.58
N LYS A 166 10.03 8.16 -0.60
CA LYS A 166 9.97 9.60 -0.86
C LYS A 166 8.57 10.20 -0.70
N ILE A 167 7.57 9.38 -0.46
CA ILE A 167 6.20 9.82 -0.20
C ILE A 167 5.91 9.72 1.29
N LYS A 168 5.35 10.80 1.87
CA LYS A 168 4.95 10.81 3.27
C LYS A 168 3.93 9.71 3.55
N LYS A 169 4.28 8.77 4.43
CA LYS A 169 3.44 7.61 4.73
C LYS A 169 2.46 7.91 5.87
N VAL A 170 1.20 7.55 5.71
CA VAL A 170 0.22 7.57 6.81
C VAL A 170 0.32 6.25 7.56
N THR A 171 0.30 6.30 8.88
CA THR A 171 0.31 5.13 9.75
C THR A 171 -0.80 5.26 10.80
N SER A 172 -1.27 4.15 11.32
CA SER A 172 -2.25 4.11 12.41
C SER A 172 -2.13 2.81 13.18
N GLY A 173 -2.73 2.73 14.35
CA GLY A 173 -2.76 1.52 15.15
C GLY A 173 -4.03 1.40 15.96
N SER A 174 -4.32 0.18 16.38
CA SER A 174 -5.51 -0.18 17.15
C SER A 174 -5.54 0.41 18.58
N THR A 175 -4.37 0.81 19.07
CA THR A 175 -4.22 1.61 20.28
C THR A 175 -3.20 2.72 20.04
N PRO A 176 -3.19 3.80 20.87
CA PRO A 176 -2.19 4.86 20.71
C PRO A 176 -0.74 4.37 20.87
N GLU A 177 -0.49 3.36 21.70
CA GLU A 177 0.83 2.76 21.86
C GLU A 177 1.25 1.99 20.62
N ILE A 178 0.36 1.15 20.10
CA ILE A 178 0.61 0.38 18.89
C ILE A 178 0.79 1.30 17.68
N GLY A 179 -0.03 2.35 17.57
CA GLY A 179 0.14 3.37 16.53
C GLY A 179 1.54 3.99 16.55
N ARG A 180 2.08 4.34 17.73
CA ARG A 180 3.47 4.84 17.85
C ARG A 180 4.50 3.79 17.41
N LYS A 181 4.36 2.53 17.84
CA LYS A 181 5.27 1.44 17.45
C LYS A 181 5.27 1.22 15.93
N ILE A 182 4.10 1.18 15.30
CA ILE A 182 3.98 1.08 13.85
C ILE A 182 4.64 2.29 13.19
N ASN A 183 4.32 3.49 13.66
CA ASN A 183 4.90 4.73 13.12
C ASN A 183 6.43 4.75 13.19
N GLU A 184 7.02 4.28 14.28
CA GLU A 184 8.49 4.18 14.45
C GLU A 184 9.11 3.23 13.42
N VAL A 185 8.51 2.05 13.19
CA VAL A 185 8.98 1.08 12.20
C VAL A 185 8.97 1.71 10.80
N TYR A 186 7.86 2.34 10.40
CA TYR A 186 7.76 3.00 9.09
C TYR A 186 8.67 4.21 8.98
N ALA A 187 8.71 5.09 9.98
CA ALA A 187 9.55 6.29 9.99
C ALA A 187 11.06 5.95 9.88
N SER A 188 11.45 4.75 10.28
CA SER A 188 12.84 4.32 10.20
C SER A 188 13.33 4.13 8.76
N VAL A 189 12.43 3.88 7.82
CA VAL A 189 12.74 3.58 6.41
C VAL A 189 12.15 4.60 5.43
N ILE A 190 11.11 5.35 5.81
CA ILE A 190 10.47 6.37 4.97
C ILE A 190 11.15 7.72 5.16
N THR A 191 11.96 8.14 4.19
CA THR A 191 12.74 9.39 4.28
C THR A 191 11.88 10.66 4.22
N ALA A 192 10.72 10.60 3.55
CA ALA A 192 9.76 11.70 3.50
C ALA A 192 8.97 11.89 4.82
N GLY A 193 9.23 11.03 5.80
CA GLY A 193 8.56 11.05 7.11
C GLY A 193 7.19 10.38 7.09
N THR A 194 6.58 10.35 8.27
CA THR A 194 5.29 9.70 8.49
C THR A 194 4.27 10.68 9.09
N HIS A 195 2.99 10.30 9.01
CA HIS A 195 1.89 10.95 9.71
C HIS A 195 1.12 9.89 10.48
N LEU A 196 1.12 9.99 11.81
CA LEU A 196 0.36 9.09 12.67
C LEU A 196 -1.08 9.55 12.75
N ALA A 197 -1.98 8.83 12.08
CA ALA A 197 -3.42 9.04 12.18
C ALA A 197 -3.94 8.54 13.55
N PRO A 198 -4.98 9.18 14.12
CA PRO A 198 -5.47 8.85 15.45
C PRO A 198 -6.12 7.46 15.55
N THR A 199 -6.69 6.95 14.47
CA THR A 199 -7.33 5.62 14.40
C THR A 199 -7.12 4.97 13.03
N ILE A 200 -7.32 3.64 12.97
CA ILE A 200 -7.32 2.86 11.73
C ILE A 200 -8.35 3.43 10.74
N LYS A 201 -9.59 3.63 11.19
CA LYS A 201 -10.69 4.15 10.34
C LYS A 201 -10.39 5.54 9.75
N VAL A 202 -9.66 6.39 10.47
CA VAL A 202 -9.24 7.70 9.93
C VAL A 202 -8.20 7.51 8.82
N ALA A 203 -7.24 6.60 8.96
CA ALA A 203 -6.24 6.34 7.94
C ALA A 203 -6.87 5.70 6.68
N GLU A 204 -7.83 4.78 6.85
CA GLU A 204 -8.61 4.20 5.75
C GLU A 204 -9.42 5.28 5.02
N ALA A 205 -10.14 6.14 5.76
CA ALA A 205 -10.92 7.25 5.20
C ALA A 205 -10.04 8.23 4.40
N ALA A 206 -8.84 8.54 4.90
CA ALA A 206 -7.90 9.42 4.22
C ALA A 206 -7.57 8.91 2.81
N LYS A 207 -7.32 7.59 2.66
CA LYS A 207 -7.05 6.99 1.35
C LYS A 207 -8.23 7.11 0.39
N VAL A 208 -9.45 6.89 0.88
CA VAL A 208 -10.67 7.05 0.07
C VAL A 208 -10.82 8.49 -0.41
N ILE A 209 -10.62 9.47 0.47
CA ILE A 209 -10.75 10.90 0.13
C ILE A 209 -9.68 11.31 -0.89
N GLU A 210 -8.43 10.87 -0.74
CA GLU A 210 -7.35 11.16 -1.70
C GLU A 210 -7.70 10.66 -3.11
N ASN A 211 -8.19 9.43 -3.22
CA ASN A 211 -8.56 8.85 -4.51
C ASN A 211 -9.81 9.53 -5.09
N SER A 212 -10.86 9.73 -4.29
CA SER A 212 -12.10 10.35 -4.75
C SER A 212 -11.90 11.80 -5.18
N GLN A 213 -11.09 12.59 -4.48
CA GLN A 213 -10.77 13.96 -4.87
C GLN A 213 -10.09 13.99 -6.24
N ARG A 214 -9.10 13.10 -6.46
CA ARG A 214 -8.40 13.00 -7.74
C ARG A 214 -9.36 12.63 -8.86
N ASP A 215 -10.21 11.62 -8.67
CA ASP A 215 -11.19 11.18 -9.65
C ASP A 215 -12.19 12.29 -10.02
N ILE A 216 -12.72 13.02 -9.04
CA ILE A 216 -13.60 14.17 -9.27
C ILE A 216 -12.89 15.28 -10.05
N ASN A 217 -11.62 15.57 -9.73
CA ASN A 217 -10.85 16.58 -10.43
C ASN A 217 -10.61 16.19 -11.90
N ILE A 218 -10.26 14.91 -12.15
CA ILE A 218 -10.09 14.38 -13.51
C ILE A 218 -11.41 14.49 -14.30
N ALA A 219 -12.52 14.04 -13.73
CA ALA A 219 -13.83 14.12 -14.35
C ALA A 219 -14.22 15.58 -14.68
N PHE A 220 -13.96 16.51 -13.76
CA PHE A 220 -14.20 17.92 -13.95
C PHE A 220 -13.40 18.51 -15.13
N VAL A 221 -12.10 18.24 -15.19
CA VAL A 221 -11.25 18.71 -16.28
C VAL A 221 -11.64 18.09 -17.62
N ASN A 222 -12.02 16.80 -17.63
CA ASN A 222 -12.50 16.14 -18.84
C ASN A 222 -13.80 16.77 -19.39
N GLU A 223 -14.74 17.15 -18.53
CA GLU A 223 -15.95 17.86 -18.96
C GLU A 223 -15.63 19.28 -19.47
N LEU A 224 -14.72 19.99 -18.79
CA LEU A 224 -14.25 21.31 -19.28
C LEU A 224 -13.58 21.19 -20.65
N SER A 225 -12.76 20.19 -20.88
CA SER A 225 -12.09 19.97 -22.17
C SER A 225 -13.09 19.80 -23.32
N LYS A 226 -14.20 19.08 -23.11
CA LYS A 226 -15.29 18.94 -24.10
C LYS A 226 -15.97 20.29 -24.39
N ILE A 227 -16.15 21.11 -23.37
CA ILE A 227 -16.76 22.45 -23.50
C ILE A 227 -15.82 23.38 -24.27
N PHE A 228 -14.55 23.45 -23.86
CA PHE A 228 -13.53 24.32 -24.47
C PHE A 228 -13.28 23.95 -25.93
N THR A 229 -13.24 22.67 -26.26
CA THR A 229 -13.14 22.20 -27.65
C THR A 229 -14.27 22.76 -28.51
N ARG A 230 -15.53 22.75 -28.00
CA ARG A 230 -16.68 23.32 -28.72
C ARG A 230 -16.63 24.85 -28.84
N MET A 231 -15.93 25.52 -27.94
CA MET A 231 -15.72 26.99 -27.97
C MET A 231 -14.50 27.40 -28.77
N GLY A 232 -13.69 26.46 -29.28
CA GLY A 232 -12.46 26.75 -29.97
C GLY A 232 -11.34 27.28 -29.05
N ILE A 233 -11.39 26.91 -27.75
CA ILE A 233 -10.43 27.30 -26.71
C ILE A 233 -9.54 26.10 -26.41
N ASP A 234 -8.23 26.35 -26.32
CA ASP A 234 -7.30 25.30 -25.86
C ASP A 234 -7.40 25.08 -24.36
N THR A 235 -7.61 23.81 -23.98
CA THR A 235 -7.78 23.44 -22.57
C THR A 235 -6.50 23.63 -21.78
N GLN A 236 -5.34 23.37 -22.39
CA GLN A 236 -4.04 23.52 -21.74
C GLN A 236 -3.76 24.98 -21.39
N ASP A 237 -4.01 25.90 -22.33
CA ASP A 237 -3.85 27.35 -22.11
C ASP A 237 -4.71 27.83 -20.93
N VAL A 238 -5.96 27.30 -20.84
CA VAL A 238 -6.86 27.65 -19.71
C VAL A 238 -6.31 27.13 -18.39
N LEU A 239 -5.83 25.89 -18.36
CA LEU A 239 -5.28 25.29 -17.13
C LEU A 239 -3.98 26.00 -16.71
N GLU A 240 -3.12 26.37 -17.65
CA GLU A 240 -1.90 27.16 -17.37
C GLU A 240 -2.27 28.54 -16.77
N ALA A 241 -3.22 29.24 -17.38
CA ALA A 241 -3.69 30.52 -16.85
C ALA A 241 -4.32 30.38 -15.45
N ALA A 242 -5.16 29.34 -15.23
CA ALA A 242 -5.78 29.08 -13.94
C ALA A 242 -4.76 28.73 -12.86
N SER A 243 -3.70 28.00 -13.20
CA SER A 243 -2.64 27.56 -12.28
C SER A 243 -1.81 28.71 -11.71
N THR A 244 -1.88 29.89 -12.31
CA THR A 244 -1.25 31.11 -11.75
C THR A 244 -1.89 31.55 -10.43
N LYS A 245 -3.09 31.07 -10.13
CA LYS A 245 -3.76 31.38 -8.87
C LYS A 245 -3.25 30.46 -7.75
N TRP A 246 -2.76 31.05 -6.66
CA TRP A 246 -2.08 30.37 -5.55
C TRP A 246 -2.85 29.19 -4.92
N ASN A 247 -4.18 29.17 -5.01
CA ASN A 247 -5.01 28.09 -4.47
C ASN A 247 -5.66 27.20 -5.54
N PHE A 248 -5.25 27.34 -6.81
CA PHE A 248 -5.62 26.40 -7.86
C PHE A 248 -4.58 25.27 -7.88
N ARG A 249 -5.01 24.03 -7.69
CA ARG A 249 -4.13 22.87 -7.71
C ARG A 249 -4.14 22.24 -9.09
N SER A 250 -3.10 22.54 -9.88
CA SER A 250 -2.95 22.04 -11.25
C SER A 250 -2.17 20.71 -11.34
N GLU A 251 -1.40 20.36 -10.33
CA GLU A 251 -0.48 19.20 -10.37
C GLU A 251 -1.18 17.88 -10.64
N GLU A 252 -2.45 17.77 -10.26
CA GLU A 252 -3.28 16.58 -10.46
C GLU A 252 -3.93 16.53 -11.87
N HIS A 253 -3.82 17.60 -12.67
CA HIS A 253 -4.54 17.72 -13.94
C HIS A 253 -3.65 17.56 -15.18
N THR A 254 -2.36 17.86 -15.08
CA THR A 254 -1.46 17.93 -16.25
C THR A 254 -0.92 16.58 -16.67
N SER A 255 -0.70 15.67 -15.76
CA SER A 255 -0.16 14.32 -16.07
C SER A 255 -1.16 13.42 -16.79
N GLU A 256 -2.46 13.67 -16.64
CA GLU A 256 -3.51 12.80 -17.17
C GLU A 256 -4.10 13.27 -18.50
N LEU A 257 -4.05 14.57 -18.81
CA LEU A 257 -4.36 15.06 -20.18
C LEU A 257 -3.35 14.55 -21.21
N GLN A 258 -2.11 14.28 -20.81
CA GLN A 258 -1.10 13.65 -21.68
C GLN A 258 -1.35 12.17 -21.91
N SER A 259 -2.11 11.49 -21.04
CA SER A 259 -2.40 10.07 -21.13
C SER A 259 -3.69 9.73 -21.90
N GLN A 260 -4.45 10.72 -22.40
CA GLN A 260 -5.68 10.48 -23.18
C GLN A 260 -5.49 9.64 -24.46
N HIS A 261 -4.25 9.37 -24.88
CA HIS A 261 -3.97 8.37 -25.91
C HIS A 261 -3.85 6.92 -25.39
N HIS A 262 -3.92 6.69 -24.08
CA HIS A 262 -3.74 5.36 -23.47
C HIS A 262 -4.71 5.01 -22.33
N ILE A 263 -5.83 5.74 -22.15
CA ILE A 263 -6.85 5.32 -21.16
C ILE A 263 -7.83 4.32 -21.81
N SER A 264 -7.36 3.14 -21.99
CA SER A 264 -8.14 1.92 -21.88
C SER A 264 -7.35 1.00 -20.94
N TYR A 265 -7.92 0.66 -19.80
CA TYR A 265 -7.39 -0.23 -18.75
C TYR A 265 -6.61 0.44 -17.61
N ALA A 266 -7.35 1.04 -16.68
CA ALA A 266 -7.06 0.99 -15.25
C ALA A 266 -8.30 1.48 -14.49
N VAL A 267 -9.29 0.62 -14.35
CA VAL A 267 -10.30 0.66 -13.29
C VAL A 267 -9.99 -0.46 -12.35
#